data_9f81e94fdbd35941981bc747dc9b43d8
#
_entry.id   9f81e94fdbd35941981bc747dc9b43d8
#
_cell.length_a   1.000
_cell.length_b   1.000
_cell.length_c   1.000
_cell.angle_alpha   90.00
_cell.angle_beta   90.00
_cell.angle_gamma   90.00
#
_symmetry.space_group_name_H-M   'P 1'
#
loop_
_entity.id
_entity.type
_entity.pdbx_description
1 polymer ?
#
loop_
_entity_poly.entity_id
_entity_poly.type
_entity_poly.pdbx_seq_one_letter_code
_entity_poly.pdbx_strand_id
1 'polypeptide(L)'
;QIQNNVIHQAYLNDVEKLLFLGSTCIYPKNAPQPMPEDCLLTDTLEYTNEPYAIAKIAGIKMCESYNLQYGTNFISVMPTNLYGPNDNFDLEKSHVLPALIRKIHCAKLLNEKKYDEVVKDLSLNSIEEAKAYLAKFGVDESKVEIWGTGKPRREFLYSEDMADACVFLLE
;
A
#
# COMPACT_ATOMS: atom_id res chain seq x y z
N GLN A 1 3.51 -11.01 15.73
CA GLN A 1 2.68 -11.92 16.57
C GLN A 1 1.44 -12.41 15.84
N ILE A 2 0.64 -11.54 15.19
CA ILE A 2 -0.64 -11.92 14.54
C ILE A 2 -0.40 -13.01 13.50
N GLN A 3 0.49 -12.78 12.52
CA GLN A 3 0.77 -13.75 11.47
C GLN A 3 1.24 -15.11 12.03
N ASN A 4 2.09 -15.09 13.08
CA ASN A 4 2.57 -16.33 13.68
C ASN A 4 1.42 -17.16 14.25
N ASN A 5 0.50 -16.50 14.95
CA ASN A 5 -0.68 -17.17 15.51
C ASN A 5 -1.58 -17.71 14.39
N VAL A 6 -1.85 -16.92 13.35
CA VAL A 6 -2.72 -17.35 12.23
C VAL A 6 -2.11 -18.54 11.50
N ILE A 7 -0.83 -18.48 11.11
CA ILE A 7 -0.15 -19.54 10.38
C ILE A 7 -0.10 -20.81 11.22
N HIS A 8 0.23 -20.70 12.51
CA HIS A 8 0.28 -21.87 13.39
C HIS A 8 -1.10 -22.50 13.62
N GLN A 9 -2.13 -21.67 13.85
CA GLN A 9 -3.49 -22.17 14.02
C GLN A 9 -4.05 -22.76 12.71
N ALA A 10 -3.69 -22.22 11.56
CA ALA A 10 -4.05 -22.81 10.27
C ALA A 10 -3.51 -24.26 10.17
N TYR A 11 -2.25 -24.47 10.55
CA TYR A 11 -1.67 -25.82 10.59
C TYR A 11 -2.37 -26.73 11.59
N LEU A 12 -2.61 -26.28 12.83
CA LEU A 12 -3.23 -27.08 13.87
C LEU A 12 -4.71 -27.46 13.57
N ASN A 13 -5.36 -26.73 12.69
CA ASN A 13 -6.74 -26.97 12.29
C ASN A 13 -6.86 -27.53 10.87
N ASP A 14 -5.79 -28.11 10.35
CA ASP A 14 -5.75 -28.78 9.04
C ASP A 14 -6.30 -27.92 7.89
N VAL A 15 -5.99 -26.61 7.90
CA VAL A 15 -6.38 -25.70 6.82
C VAL A 15 -5.68 -26.13 5.53
N GLU A 16 -6.46 -26.44 4.50
CA GLU A 16 -5.97 -26.97 3.24
C GLU A 16 -5.02 -26.03 2.51
N LYS A 17 -5.38 -24.73 2.41
CA LYS A 17 -4.57 -23.68 1.80
C LYS A 17 -4.58 -22.42 2.66
N LEU A 18 -3.47 -21.74 2.73
CA LEU A 18 -3.35 -20.41 3.34
C LEU A 18 -2.61 -19.48 2.40
N LEU A 19 -3.17 -18.31 2.15
CA LEU A 19 -2.51 -17.25 1.39
C LEU A 19 -2.03 -16.15 2.34
N PHE A 20 -0.72 -15.97 2.42
CA PHE A 20 -0.09 -14.93 3.20
C PHE A 20 0.27 -13.73 2.30
N LEU A 21 -0.32 -12.57 2.58
CA LEU A 21 0.01 -11.34 1.89
C LEU A 21 1.28 -10.72 2.49
N GLY A 22 2.39 -10.88 1.78
CA GLY A 22 3.65 -10.20 2.03
C GLY A 22 3.59 -8.72 1.62
N SER A 23 4.65 -8.23 1.02
CA SER A 23 4.76 -6.87 0.45
C SER A 23 6.04 -6.77 -0.36
N THR A 24 6.08 -5.97 -1.41
CA THR A 24 7.33 -5.65 -2.13
C THR A 24 8.33 -4.85 -1.29
N CYS A 25 7.93 -4.29 -0.15
CA CYS A 25 8.84 -3.63 0.81
C CYS A 25 9.85 -4.57 1.48
N ILE A 26 9.71 -5.90 1.30
CA ILE A 26 10.64 -6.90 1.84
C ILE A 26 11.96 -6.99 1.08
N TYR A 27 11.99 -6.50 -0.15
CA TYR A 27 13.18 -6.55 -0.99
C TYR A 27 14.21 -5.49 -0.59
N PRO A 28 15.50 -5.73 -0.87
CA PRO A 28 16.55 -4.77 -0.57
C PRO A 28 16.30 -3.39 -1.18
N LYS A 29 16.76 -2.36 -0.48
CA LYS A 29 16.63 -0.96 -0.93
C LYS A 29 17.21 -0.75 -2.34
N ASN A 30 18.34 -1.38 -2.63
CA ASN A 30 19.05 -1.27 -3.89
C ASN A 30 18.91 -2.53 -4.75
N ALA A 31 17.78 -3.25 -4.64
CA ALA A 31 17.51 -4.41 -5.47
C ALA A 31 17.59 -4.07 -6.97
N PRO A 32 18.04 -5.00 -7.83
CA PRO A 32 18.01 -4.81 -9.27
C PRO A 32 16.59 -4.57 -9.78
N GLN A 33 16.48 -3.89 -10.91
CA GLN A 33 15.19 -3.59 -11.55
C GLN A 33 15.17 -4.17 -12.98
N PRO A 34 14.17 -5.04 -13.26
CA PRO A 34 13.09 -5.57 -12.40
C PRO A 34 13.62 -6.42 -11.24
N MET A 35 12.92 -6.40 -10.10
CA MET A 35 13.34 -7.15 -8.91
C MET A 35 13.04 -8.65 -9.06
N PRO A 36 14.06 -9.54 -9.05
CA PRO A 36 13.82 -10.96 -8.98
C PRO A 36 13.50 -11.41 -7.53
N GLU A 37 12.72 -12.48 -7.39
CA GLU A 37 12.30 -12.96 -6.06
C GLU A 37 13.48 -13.46 -5.20
N ASP A 38 14.52 -13.98 -5.81
CA ASP A 38 15.71 -14.52 -5.15
C ASP A 38 16.64 -13.43 -4.56
N CYS A 39 16.37 -12.16 -4.84
CA CYS A 39 17.08 -11.06 -4.19
C CYS A 39 16.62 -10.79 -2.75
N LEU A 40 15.64 -11.53 -2.24
CA LEU A 40 15.22 -11.43 -0.85
C LEU A 40 16.38 -11.72 0.12
N LEU A 41 16.62 -10.81 1.08
CA LEU A 41 17.68 -10.92 2.09
C LEU A 41 19.13 -10.85 1.54
N THR A 42 19.34 -10.35 0.33
CA THR A 42 20.69 -10.24 -0.26
C THR A 42 21.40 -8.93 0.10
N ASP A 43 20.66 -7.92 0.56
CA ASP A 43 21.21 -6.63 0.97
C ASP A 43 20.28 -5.96 2.00
N THR A 44 20.65 -4.75 2.45
CA THR A 44 19.94 -3.97 3.46
C THR A 44 18.55 -3.52 3.00
N LEU A 45 17.63 -3.51 3.95
CA LEU A 45 16.26 -3.02 3.73
C LEU A 45 16.20 -1.48 3.74
N GLU A 46 15.08 -0.92 3.27
CA GLU A 46 14.82 0.50 3.47
C GLU A 46 14.56 0.77 4.96
N TYR A 47 15.43 1.55 5.59
CA TYR A 47 15.43 1.80 7.03
C TYR A 47 14.07 2.24 7.60
N THR A 48 13.36 3.10 6.86
CA THR A 48 12.07 3.63 7.31
C THR A 48 10.96 2.57 7.38
N ASN A 49 11.10 1.47 6.63
CA ASN A 49 10.16 0.37 6.55
C ASN A 49 10.71 -0.94 7.16
N GLU A 50 11.93 -0.94 7.68
CA GLU A 50 12.62 -2.14 8.13
C GLU A 50 11.82 -2.98 9.14
N PRO A 51 11.21 -2.42 10.20
CA PRO A 51 10.42 -3.21 11.14
C PRO A 51 9.22 -3.92 10.49
N TYR A 52 8.55 -3.24 9.54
CA TYR A 52 7.46 -3.82 8.78
C TYR A 52 7.95 -4.91 7.83
N ALA A 53 9.02 -4.65 7.10
CA ALA A 53 9.62 -5.60 6.16
C ALA A 53 10.07 -6.87 6.88
N ILE A 54 10.77 -6.77 8.02
CA ILE A 54 11.19 -7.90 8.84
C ILE A 54 9.98 -8.74 9.28
N ALA A 55 8.89 -8.09 9.72
CA ALA A 55 7.69 -8.82 10.11
C ALA A 55 7.08 -9.61 8.94
N LYS A 56 7.05 -9.02 7.74
CA LYS A 56 6.55 -9.71 6.53
C LYS A 56 7.48 -10.84 6.09
N ILE A 57 8.79 -10.64 6.11
CA ILE A 57 9.80 -11.68 5.81
C ILE A 57 9.63 -12.87 6.77
N ALA A 58 9.46 -12.60 8.06
CA ALA A 58 9.26 -13.66 9.06
C ALA A 58 8.01 -14.50 8.74
N GLY A 59 6.90 -13.88 8.33
CA GLY A 59 5.68 -14.59 7.92
C GLY A 59 5.89 -15.44 6.67
N ILE A 60 6.57 -14.93 5.65
CA ILE A 60 6.90 -15.65 4.42
C ILE A 60 7.76 -16.87 4.74
N LYS A 61 8.83 -16.67 5.52
CA LYS A 61 9.73 -17.77 5.90
C LYS A 61 9.05 -18.79 6.82
N MET A 62 8.09 -18.38 7.62
CA MET A 62 7.27 -19.29 8.40
C MET A 62 6.39 -20.18 7.49
N CYS A 63 5.70 -19.59 6.51
CA CYS A 63 4.93 -20.37 5.53
C CYS A 63 5.81 -21.39 4.80
N GLU A 64 6.97 -20.96 4.30
CA GLU A 64 7.95 -21.84 3.65
C GLU A 64 8.39 -22.98 4.56
N SER A 65 8.71 -22.68 5.83
CA SER A 65 9.15 -23.67 6.80
C SER A 65 8.06 -24.69 7.14
N TYR A 66 6.80 -24.26 7.23
CA TYR A 66 5.67 -25.17 7.43
C TYR A 66 5.45 -26.08 6.24
N ASN A 67 5.59 -25.56 5.02
CA ASN A 67 5.51 -26.38 3.80
C ASN A 67 6.60 -27.46 3.79
N LEU A 68 7.85 -27.09 4.11
CA LEU A 68 8.98 -28.01 4.12
C LEU A 68 8.88 -29.06 5.24
N GLN A 69 8.43 -28.66 6.43
CA GLN A 69 8.43 -29.55 7.61
C GLN A 69 7.17 -30.42 7.69
N TYR A 70 6.03 -29.88 7.33
CA TYR A 70 4.73 -30.49 7.55
C TYR A 70 3.96 -30.81 6.27
N GLY A 71 4.45 -30.40 5.10
CA GLY A 71 3.78 -30.60 3.81
C GLY A 71 2.51 -29.78 3.65
N THR A 72 2.41 -28.63 4.32
CA THR A 72 1.28 -27.70 4.15
C THR A 72 1.29 -27.04 2.78
N ASN A 73 0.17 -26.45 2.37
CA ASN A 73 0.07 -25.66 1.14
C ASN A 73 -0.14 -24.18 1.48
N PHE A 74 0.88 -23.56 2.07
CA PHE A 74 0.86 -22.16 2.48
C PHE A 74 1.60 -21.31 1.45
N ILE A 75 0.87 -20.45 0.76
CA ILE A 75 1.36 -19.62 -0.35
C ILE A 75 1.66 -18.21 0.19
N SER A 76 2.77 -17.63 -0.24
CA SER A 76 3.09 -16.22 0.06
C SER A 76 3.18 -15.42 -1.22
N VAL A 77 2.52 -14.26 -1.27
CA VAL A 77 2.55 -13.33 -2.40
C VAL A 77 2.98 -11.94 -1.95
N MET A 78 3.63 -11.21 -2.84
CA MET A 78 4.21 -9.89 -2.56
C MET A 78 3.48 -8.82 -3.38
N PRO A 79 2.27 -8.39 -2.94
CA PRO A 79 1.55 -7.33 -3.64
C PRO A 79 2.34 -6.03 -3.64
N THR A 80 2.25 -5.30 -4.74
CA THR A 80 2.75 -3.93 -4.89
C THR A 80 1.81 -2.93 -4.21
N ASN A 81 1.91 -1.64 -4.51
CA ASN A 81 1.05 -0.63 -3.90
C ASN A 81 -0.39 -0.80 -4.37
N LEU A 82 -1.27 -1.15 -3.46
CA LEU A 82 -2.69 -1.28 -3.77
C LEU A 82 -3.37 0.08 -3.80
N TYR A 83 -4.36 0.21 -4.67
CA TYR A 83 -5.26 1.36 -4.73
C TYR A 83 -6.67 0.90 -5.13
N GLY A 84 -7.69 1.66 -4.76
CA GLY A 84 -9.06 1.34 -5.16
C GLY A 84 -10.12 2.15 -4.42
N PRO A 85 -11.39 1.80 -4.61
CA PRO A 85 -12.49 2.40 -3.86
C PRO A 85 -12.31 2.21 -2.36
N ASN A 86 -12.77 3.21 -1.58
CA ASN A 86 -12.69 3.23 -0.13
C ASN A 86 -11.25 3.26 0.44
N ASP A 87 -10.26 3.65 -0.36
CA ASP A 87 -8.90 3.91 0.12
C ASP A 87 -8.87 5.08 1.12
N ASN A 88 -7.76 5.24 1.82
CA ASN A 88 -7.54 6.40 2.67
C ASN A 88 -7.10 7.60 1.82
N PHE A 89 -8.00 8.57 1.63
CA PHE A 89 -7.74 9.81 0.89
C PHE A 89 -7.30 10.98 1.78
N ASP A 90 -6.94 10.76 3.04
CA ASP A 90 -6.45 11.79 3.94
C ASP A 90 -5.14 12.40 3.41
N LEU A 91 -5.06 13.75 3.32
CA LEU A 91 -3.90 14.42 2.72
C LEU A 91 -2.62 14.32 3.55
N GLU A 92 -2.72 13.99 4.84
CA GLU A 92 -1.57 13.87 5.74
C GLU A 92 -1.07 12.42 5.88
N LYS A 93 -1.99 11.43 5.79
CA LYS A 93 -1.72 10.04 6.19
C LYS A 93 -1.89 9.04 5.05
N SER A 94 -2.41 9.46 3.90
CA SER A 94 -2.64 8.55 2.78
C SER A 94 -1.37 8.23 1.99
N HIS A 95 -1.43 7.14 1.24
CA HIS A 95 -0.40 6.82 0.25
C HIS A 95 -0.42 7.81 -0.92
N VAL A 96 0.65 7.79 -1.72
CA VAL A 96 0.90 8.78 -2.77
C VAL A 96 -0.23 8.88 -3.80
N LEU A 97 -0.80 7.76 -4.26
CA LEU A 97 -1.82 7.79 -5.31
C LEU A 97 -3.14 8.38 -4.81
N PRO A 98 -3.75 7.93 -3.70
CA PRO A 98 -4.96 8.54 -3.17
C PRO A 98 -4.75 10.01 -2.75
N ALA A 99 -3.58 10.37 -2.22
CA ALA A 99 -3.25 11.78 -1.94
C ALA A 99 -3.27 12.63 -3.20
N LEU A 100 -2.66 12.17 -4.28
CA LEU A 100 -2.63 12.90 -5.55
C LEU A 100 -4.03 13.01 -6.17
N ILE A 101 -4.82 11.93 -6.12
CA ILE A 101 -6.22 11.95 -6.60
C ILE A 101 -6.99 13.05 -5.87
N ARG A 102 -6.94 13.09 -4.54
CA ARG A 102 -7.65 14.10 -3.76
C ARG A 102 -7.14 15.51 -4.00
N LYS A 103 -5.82 15.71 -4.08
CA LYS A 103 -5.22 17.01 -4.41
C LYS A 103 -5.73 17.55 -5.76
N ILE A 104 -5.69 16.70 -6.79
CA ILE A 104 -6.15 17.08 -8.14
C ILE A 104 -7.64 17.34 -8.14
N HIS A 105 -8.43 16.53 -7.45
CA HIS A 105 -9.87 16.72 -7.32
C HIS A 105 -10.20 18.07 -6.67
N CYS A 106 -9.59 18.39 -5.53
CA CYS A 106 -9.81 19.66 -4.85
C CYS A 106 -9.34 20.84 -5.68
N ALA A 107 -8.18 20.76 -6.36
CA ALA A 107 -7.70 21.81 -7.26
C ALA A 107 -8.70 22.07 -8.41
N LYS A 108 -9.25 21.00 -9.00
CA LYS A 108 -10.28 21.11 -10.04
C LYS A 108 -11.53 21.80 -9.52
N LEU A 109 -12.03 21.41 -8.36
CA LEU A 109 -13.20 22.05 -7.75
C LEU A 109 -12.96 23.55 -7.46
N LEU A 110 -11.77 23.91 -6.97
CA LEU A 110 -11.38 25.30 -6.76
C LEU A 110 -11.35 26.08 -8.07
N ASN A 111 -10.75 25.53 -9.13
CA ASN A 111 -10.69 26.15 -10.45
C ASN A 111 -12.08 26.36 -11.06
N GLU A 112 -12.99 25.39 -10.89
CA GLU A 112 -14.38 25.46 -11.31
C GLU A 112 -15.26 26.33 -10.39
N LYS A 113 -14.68 26.92 -9.32
CA LYS A 113 -15.38 27.73 -8.29
C LYS A 113 -16.52 26.98 -7.57
N LYS A 114 -16.42 25.65 -7.46
CA LYS A 114 -17.35 24.78 -6.75
C LYS A 114 -17.01 24.74 -5.26
N TYR A 115 -17.05 25.89 -4.62
CA TYR A 115 -16.54 26.07 -3.25
C TYR A 115 -17.29 25.25 -2.21
N ASP A 116 -18.60 25.09 -2.35
CA ASP A 116 -19.40 24.25 -1.43
C ASP A 116 -18.99 22.78 -1.49
N GLU A 117 -18.64 22.28 -2.69
CA GLU A 117 -18.16 20.92 -2.85
C GLU A 117 -16.77 20.72 -2.20
N VAL A 118 -15.87 21.72 -2.31
CA VAL A 118 -14.56 21.68 -1.63
C VAL A 118 -14.73 21.64 -0.10
N VAL A 119 -15.57 22.52 0.44
CA VAL A 119 -15.84 22.59 1.88
C VAL A 119 -16.42 21.27 2.38
N LYS A 120 -17.37 20.69 1.63
CA LYS A 120 -17.99 19.39 1.94
C LYS A 120 -16.96 18.24 1.90
N ASP A 121 -16.12 18.18 0.84
CA ASP A 121 -15.11 17.13 0.67
C ASP A 121 -14.10 17.13 1.82
N LEU A 122 -13.68 18.32 2.24
CA LEU A 122 -12.71 18.48 3.33
C LEU A 122 -13.36 18.43 4.72
N SER A 123 -14.70 18.44 4.80
CA SER A 123 -15.46 18.51 6.06
C SER A 123 -15.07 19.73 6.91
N LEU A 124 -14.88 20.88 6.26
CA LEU A 124 -14.53 22.15 6.90
C LEU A 124 -15.73 23.12 6.92
N ASN A 125 -15.58 24.28 7.56
CA ASN A 125 -16.70 25.19 7.80
C ASN A 125 -16.79 26.35 6.79
N SER A 126 -15.68 26.67 6.12
CA SER A 126 -15.64 27.77 5.13
C SER A 126 -14.64 27.50 4.02
N ILE A 127 -14.80 28.24 2.92
CA ILE A 127 -13.87 28.16 1.78
C ILE A 127 -12.50 28.75 2.13
N GLU A 128 -12.44 29.77 2.98
CA GLU A 128 -11.19 30.36 3.46
C GLU A 128 -10.38 29.33 4.25
N GLU A 129 -11.04 28.61 5.14
CA GLU A 129 -10.41 27.52 5.89
C GLU A 129 -9.95 26.39 4.95
N ALA A 130 -10.77 26.01 3.98
CA ALA A 130 -10.44 24.99 3.00
C ALA A 130 -9.23 25.37 2.13
N LYS A 131 -9.18 26.61 1.63
CA LYS A 131 -8.03 27.14 0.87
C LYS A 131 -6.77 27.19 1.71
N ALA A 132 -6.86 27.63 2.97
CA ALA A 132 -5.71 27.66 3.88
C ALA A 132 -5.20 26.23 4.21
N TYR A 133 -6.09 25.26 4.33
CA TYR A 133 -5.73 23.85 4.53
C TYR A 133 -5.04 23.27 3.30
N LEU A 134 -5.63 23.43 2.11
CA LEU A 134 -5.10 22.93 0.85
C LEU A 134 -3.74 23.54 0.48
N ALA A 135 -3.54 24.83 0.80
CA ALA A 135 -2.27 25.51 0.56
C ALA A 135 -1.08 24.87 1.29
N LYS A 136 -1.31 24.24 2.47
CA LYS A 136 -0.27 23.46 3.19
C LYS A 136 0.27 22.28 2.37
N PHE A 137 -0.54 21.76 1.45
CA PHE A 137 -0.22 20.64 0.57
C PHE A 137 0.16 21.08 -0.85
N GLY A 138 0.33 22.36 -1.07
CA GLY A 138 0.69 22.92 -2.37
C GLY A 138 -0.45 22.84 -3.40
N VAL A 139 -1.70 22.96 -2.95
CA VAL A 139 -2.89 22.92 -3.80
C VAL A 139 -3.58 24.28 -3.81
N ASP A 140 -3.78 24.84 -4.99
CA ASP A 140 -4.57 26.04 -5.23
C ASP A 140 -5.42 25.92 -6.51
N GLU A 141 -6.07 27.02 -6.91
CA GLU A 141 -6.95 27.06 -8.08
C GLU A 141 -6.23 26.84 -9.42
N SER A 142 -4.90 26.98 -9.45
CA SER A 142 -4.09 26.95 -10.67
C SER A 142 -3.13 25.79 -10.75
N LYS A 143 -2.75 25.22 -9.61
CA LYS A 143 -1.71 24.18 -9.55
C LYS A 143 -1.89 23.19 -8.43
N VAL A 144 -1.26 22.03 -8.63
CA VAL A 144 -1.00 21.04 -7.59
C VAL A 144 0.52 20.83 -7.54
N GLU A 145 1.12 21.12 -6.41
CA GLU A 145 2.55 20.90 -6.20
C GLU A 145 2.81 19.43 -5.86
N ILE A 146 3.67 18.80 -6.64
CA ILE A 146 4.13 17.42 -6.39
C ILE A 146 5.44 17.48 -5.62
N TRP A 147 5.48 16.87 -4.45
CA TRP A 147 6.65 16.87 -3.60
C TRP A 147 7.75 15.96 -4.15
N GLY A 148 9.00 16.39 -3.95
CA GLY A 148 10.19 15.67 -4.37
C GLY A 148 10.58 15.95 -5.82
N THR A 149 11.35 15.03 -6.40
CA THR A 149 11.95 15.22 -7.74
C THR A 149 11.06 14.77 -8.90
N GLY A 150 9.96 14.08 -8.62
CA GLY A 150 9.11 13.45 -9.63
C GLY A 150 9.75 12.22 -10.34
N LYS A 151 10.98 11.85 -9.97
CA LYS A 151 11.72 10.72 -10.61
C LYS A 151 11.36 9.34 -10.08
N PRO A 152 10.98 9.15 -8.79
CA PRO A 152 10.66 7.81 -8.27
C PRO A 152 9.52 7.18 -9.05
N ARG A 153 9.72 5.92 -9.45
CA ARG A 153 8.69 5.09 -10.07
C ARG A 153 8.06 4.20 -9.02
N ARG A 154 6.79 3.90 -9.19
CA ARG A 154 6.02 2.98 -8.34
C ARG A 154 5.13 2.12 -9.20
N GLU A 155 4.97 0.87 -8.81
CA GLU A 155 3.95 -0.01 -9.36
C GLU A 155 2.68 0.10 -8.52
N PHE A 156 1.55 0.02 -9.18
CA PHE A 156 0.24 0.05 -8.54
C PHE A 156 -0.59 -1.12 -9.05
N LEU A 157 -1.34 -1.73 -8.14
CA LEU A 157 -2.28 -2.81 -8.45
C LEU A 157 -3.67 -2.43 -7.93
N TYR A 158 -4.67 -2.61 -8.76
CA TYR A 158 -6.05 -2.34 -8.36
C TYR A 158 -6.51 -3.37 -7.32
N SER A 159 -7.22 -2.92 -6.29
CA SER A 159 -7.55 -3.77 -5.15
C SER A 159 -8.48 -4.94 -5.50
N GLU A 160 -9.37 -4.77 -6.48
CA GLU A 160 -10.24 -5.84 -6.95
C GLU A 160 -9.46 -6.89 -7.75
N ASP A 161 -8.50 -6.46 -8.61
CA ASP A 161 -7.61 -7.38 -9.31
C ASP A 161 -6.76 -8.21 -8.33
N MET A 162 -6.33 -7.58 -7.23
CA MET A 162 -5.64 -8.31 -6.16
C MET A 162 -6.58 -9.31 -5.47
N ALA A 163 -7.83 -8.95 -5.24
CA ALA A 163 -8.81 -9.87 -4.65
C ALA A 163 -9.06 -11.07 -5.56
N ASP A 164 -9.24 -10.85 -6.86
CA ASP A 164 -9.40 -11.92 -7.85
C ASP A 164 -8.17 -12.82 -7.90
N ALA A 165 -6.96 -12.25 -7.86
CA ALA A 165 -5.73 -13.02 -7.79
C ALA A 165 -5.65 -13.87 -6.50
N CYS A 166 -6.11 -13.36 -5.36
CA CYS A 166 -6.18 -14.14 -4.12
C CYS A 166 -7.13 -15.33 -4.24
N VAL A 167 -8.30 -15.14 -4.85
CA VAL A 167 -9.26 -16.24 -5.09
C VAL A 167 -8.64 -17.28 -6.02
N PHE A 168 -8.09 -16.86 -7.15
CA PHE A 168 -7.43 -17.75 -8.12
C PHE A 168 -6.31 -18.61 -7.50
N LEU A 169 -5.52 -18.04 -6.59
CA LEU A 169 -4.44 -18.75 -5.92
C LEU A 169 -4.92 -19.73 -4.84
N LEU A 170 -6.14 -19.51 -4.32
CA LEU A 170 -6.75 -20.41 -3.32
C LEU A 170 -7.58 -21.54 -3.96
N GLU A 171 -7.96 -21.44 -5.21
CA GLU A 171 -8.58 -22.50 -6.00
C GLU A 171 -7.55 -23.50 -6.50
#